data_4f07a623324c9e95a8023da066eb57b3
#
_entry.id   4f07a623324c9e95a8023da066eb57b3
#
_cell.length_a   1.000
_cell.length_b   1.000
_cell.length_c   1.000
_cell.angle_alpha   90.00
_cell.angle_beta   90.00
_cell.angle_gamma   90.00
#
_symmetry.space_group_name_H-M   'P 1'
#
loop_
_entity.id
_entity.type
_entity.pdbx_description
1 polymer ?
#
loop_
_entity_poly.entity_id
_entity_poly.type
_entity_poly.pdbx_seq_one_letter_code
_entity_poly.pdbx_strand_id
1 'polypeptide(L)'
;MATILSEILDRKREVVARLRADPASRDFRDRGLAIRANATPHLLLRALESNSGGVKIIAEFKRRSPSAGTIRNDLSATDIATRYERGGACAISVLTDEQHFGGSILDLGAIRATTALPLLRKDFIIDEIQI
;
A
#
# COMPACT_ATOMS: atom_id res chain seq x y z
N MET A 1 -2.35 -7.34 28.75
CA MET A 1 -2.71 -6.09 28.04
C MET A 1 -2.73 -6.35 26.55
N ALA A 2 -3.78 -5.92 25.84
CA ALA A 2 -3.78 -5.95 24.38
C ALA A 2 -2.70 -4.98 23.86
N THR A 3 -1.93 -5.41 22.88
CA THR A 3 -0.96 -4.54 22.19
C THR A 3 -1.63 -3.88 21.01
N ILE A 4 -1.11 -2.75 20.53
CA ILE A 4 -1.58 -2.12 19.29
C ILE A 4 -1.60 -3.12 18.13
N LEU A 5 -0.62 -3.99 18.05
CA LEU A 5 -0.58 -5.04 17.02
C LEU A 5 -1.74 -6.03 17.16
N SER A 6 -2.08 -6.49 18.39
CA SER A 6 -3.21 -7.39 18.56
C SER A 6 -4.54 -6.75 18.18
N GLU A 7 -4.75 -5.47 18.50
CA GLU A 7 -5.93 -4.72 18.08
C GLU A 7 -6.03 -4.59 16.55
N ILE A 8 -4.90 -4.30 15.87
CA ILE A 8 -4.84 -4.25 14.42
C ILE A 8 -5.20 -5.60 13.81
N LEU A 9 -4.62 -6.68 14.33
CA LEU A 9 -4.88 -8.04 13.82
C LEU A 9 -6.32 -8.47 14.01
N ASP A 10 -6.92 -8.16 15.17
CA ASP A 10 -8.35 -8.45 15.43
C ASP A 10 -9.23 -7.71 14.43
N ARG A 11 -8.93 -6.44 14.18
CA ARG A 11 -9.65 -5.67 13.16
C ARG A 11 -9.48 -6.23 11.74
N LYS A 12 -8.28 -6.68 11.39
CA LYS A 12 -8.05 -7.30 10.07
C LYS A 12 -8.82 -8.62 9.92
N ARG A 13 -8.97 -9.41 10.98
CA ARG A 13 -9.84 -10.61 10.97
C ARG A 13 -11.29 -10.26 10.65
N GLU A 14 -11.82 -9.18 11.22
CA GLU A 14 -13.18 -8.70 10.87
C GLU A 14 -13.29 -8.26 9.41
N VAL A 15 -12.27 -7.56 8.89
CA VAL A 15 -12.23 -7.16 7.47
C VAL A 15 -12.22 -8.38 6.57
N VAL A 16 -11.38 -9.37 6.84
CA VAL A 16 -11.31 -10.62 6.09
C VAL A 16 -12.65 -11.37 6.14
N ALA A 17 -13.28 -11.46 7.31
CA ALA A 17 -14.58 -12.11 7.45
C ALA A 17 -15.65 -11.44 6.57
N ARG A 18 -15.67 -10.10 6.53
CA ARG A 18 -16.60 -9.35 5.65
C ARG A 18 -16.31 -9.59 4.18
N LEU A 19 -15.05 -9.52 3.76
CA LEU A 19 -14.66 -9.79 2.37
C LEU A 19 -15.07 -11.20 1.95
N ARG A 20 -14.84 -12.22 2.78
CA ARG A 20 -15.23 -13.59 2.50
C ARG A 20 -16.75 -13.81 2.41
N ALA A 21 -17.53 -13.02 3.14
CA ALA A 21 -18.99 -13.07 3.11
C ALA A 21 -19.59 -12.29 1.92
N ASP A 22 -18.83 -11.36 1.32
CA ASP A 22 -19.31 -10.54 0.22
C ASP A 22 -19.32 -11.34 -1.11
N PRO A 23 -20.49 -11.49 -1.75
CA PRO A 23 -20.58 -12.14 -3.05
C PRO A 23 -19.68 -11.51 -4.14
N ALA A 24 -19.40 -10.21 -4.06
CA ALA A 24 -18.52 -9.51 -5.00
C ALA A 24 -17.05 -9.96 -4.91
N SER A 25 -16.67 -10.63 -3.82
CA SER A 25 -15.31 -11.13 -3.61
C SER A 25 -15.08 -12.55 -4.17
N ARG A 26 -16.09 -13.21 -4.69
CA ARG A 26 -16.01 -14.62 -5.10
C ARG A 26 -14.98 -14.90 -6.19
N ASP A 27 -14.75 -13.95 -7.07
CA ASP A 27 -13.84 -14.04 -8.21
C ASP A 27 -12.51 -13.28 -8.01
N PHE A 28 -12.26 -12.70 -6.83
CA PHE A 28 -11.07 -11.90 -6.56
C PHE A 28 -9.78 -12.67 -6.84
N ARG A 29 -9.72 -13.93 -6.41
CA ARG A 29 -8.54 -14.79 -6.66
C ARG A 29 -8.28 -14.97 -8.14
N ASP A 30 -9.30 -15.36 -8.91
CA ASP A 30 -9.16 -15.64 -10.35
C ASP A 30 -8.80 -14.37 -11.13
N ARG A 31 -9.44 -13.25 -10.77
CA ARG A 31 -9.09 -11.93 -11.33
C ARG A 31 -7.68 -11.52 -10.99
N GLY A 32 -7.26 -11.70 -9.74
CA GLY A 32 -5.88 -11.41 -9.30
C GLY A 32 -4.85 -12.23 -10.06
N LEU A 33 -5.10 -13.53 -10.25
CA LEU A 33 -4.23 -14.41 -11.03
C LEU A 33 -4.16 -13.99 -12.51
N ALA A 34 -5.30 -13.62 -13.11
CA ALA A 34 -5.34 -13.14 -14.49
C ALA A 34 -4.57 -11.82 -14.68
N ILE A 35 -4.71 -10.88 -13.75
CA ILE A 35 -3.92 -9.63 -13.74
C ILE A 35 -2.43 -9.95 -13.59
N ARG A 36 -2.09 -10.84 -12.65
CA ARG A 36 -0.70 -11.22 -12.38
C ARG A 36 -0.03 -11.87 -13.58
N ALA A 37 -0.75 -12.71 -14.34
CA ALA A 37 -0.22 -13.38 -15.52
C ALA A 37 0.23 -12.38 -16.61
N ASN A 38 -0.39 -11.22 -16.68
CA ASN A 38 -0.09 -10.18 -17.68
C ASN A 38 0.77 -9.03 -17.11
N ALA A 39 1.07 -9.04 -15.81
CA ALA A 39 1.85 -7.97 -15.18
C ALA A 39 3.35 -8.20 -15.33
N THR A 40 4.12 -7.11 -15.43
CA THR A 40 5.58 -7.16 -15.30
C THR A 40 5.95 -7.51 -13.86
N PRO A 41 6.60 -8.67 -13.61
CA PRO A 41 6.90 -9.11 -12.26
C PRO A 41 8.07 -8.33 -11.64
N HIS A 42 8.08 -8.25 -10.31
CA HIS A 42 9.23 -7.82 -9.50
C HIS A 42 9.73 -6.39 -9.81
N LEU A 43 8.85 -5.45 -10.15
CA LEU A 43 9.25 -4.06 -10.45
C LEU A 43 10.01 -3.41 -9.30
N LEU A 44 9.57 -3.61 -8.06
CA LEU A 44 10.26 -3.06 -6.88
C LEU A 44 11.67 -3.66 -6.74
N LEU A 45 11.80 -4.98 -6.86
CA LEU A 45 13.11 -5.65 -6.79
C LEU A 45 14.06 -5.12 -7.86
N ARG A 46 13.59 -5.02 -9.11
CA ARG A 46 14.37 -4.47 -10.22
C ARG A 46 14.81 -3.02 -9.98
N ALA A 47 13.94 -2.19 -9.39
CA ALA A 47 14.29 -0.81 -9.06
C ALA A 47 15.37 -0.74 -7.99
N LEU A 48 15.34 -1.65 -7.00
CA LEU A 48 16.35 -1.73 -5.93
C LEU A 48 17.69 -2.28 -6.42
N GLU A 49 17.67 -3.26 -7.32
CA GLU A 49 18.88 -3.89 -7.89
C GLU A 49 19.51 -3.09 -9.03
N SER A 50 18.84 -2.06 -9.53
CA SER A 50 19.38 -1.25 -10.64
C SER A 50 20.72 -0.62 -10.29
N ASN A 51 21.72 -0.77 -11.18
CA ASN A 51 23.08 -0.26 -11.00
C ASN A 51 23.22 1.26 -11.23
N SER A 52 22.14 2.04 -11.04
CA SER A 52 22.15 3.49 -11.28
C SER A 52 22.97 4.32 -10.26
N GLY A 53 23.77 3.66 -9.42
CA GLY A 53 24.61 4.31 -8.39
C GLY A 53 23.81 5.01 -7.28
N GLY A 54 24.40 5.18 -6.11
CA GLY A 54 23.80 5.91 -4.99
C GLY A 54 22.80 5.12 -4.14
N VAL A 55 22.26 5.81 -3.14
CA VAL A 55 21.29 5.25 -2.19
C VAL A 55 19.94 5.14 -2.84
N LYS A 56 19.28 3.99 -2.70
CA LYS A 56 17.91 3.76 -3.13
C LYS A 56 16.93 4.15 -2.02
N ILE A 57 15.99 5.02 -2.34
CA ILE A 57 15.00 5.52 -1.38
C ILE A 57 13.62 4.99 -1.75
N ILE A 58 13.00 4.24 -0.83
CA ILE A 58 11.57 3.95 -0.86
C ILE A 58 10.89 5.02 -0.02
N ALA A 59 10.14 5.93 -0.65
CA ALA A 59 9.42 6.98 0.05
C ALA A 59 8.08 6.47 0.57
N GLU A 60 7.74 6.75 1.85
CA GLU A 60 6.49 6.27 2.45
C GLU A 60 5.41 7.36 2.48
N PHE A 61 4.25 7.07 1.91
CA PHE A 61 3.04 7.86 2.08
C PHE A 61 2.23 7.34 3.27
N LYS A 62 2.10 8.19 4.28
CA LYS A 62 1.38 7.90 5.53
C LYS A 62 0.75 9.18 6.10
N ARG A 63 -0.57 9.17 6.38
CA ARG A 63 -1.31 10.32 6.90
C ARG A 63 -1.18 10.46 8.42
N ARG A 64 -1.18 9.35 9.13
CA ARG A 64 -1.07 9.29 10.59
C ARG A 64 -0.42 8.00 11.06
N SER A 65 -0.06 7.94 12.33
CA SER A 65 0.35 6.70 12.97
C SER A 65 -0.13 6.66 14.43
N PRO A 66 -0.25 5.47 15.04
CA PRO A 66 -0.65 5.35 16.45
C PRO A 66 0.29 6.11 17.40
N SER A 67 1.56 6.21 17.08
CA SER A 67 2.58 6.85 17.94
C SER A 67 2.71 8.36 17.72
N ALA A 68 2.48 8.86 16.49
CA ALA A 68 2.70 10.27 16.14
C ALA A 68 1.41 11.05 15.88
N GLY A 69 0.24 10.38 15.93
CA GLY A 69 -1.03 11.01 15.55
C GLY A 69 -1.06 11.41 14.07
N THR A 70 -1.72 12.52 13.77
CA THR A 70 -1.78 13.06 12.40
C THR A 70 -0.42 13.62 12.00
N ILE A 71 0.11 13.14 10.88
CA ILE A 71 1.40 13.59 10.33
C ILE A 71 1.17 14.75 9.37
N ARG A 72 0.25 14.55 8.40
CA ARG A 72 -0.06 15.55 7.39
C ARG A 72 -1.40 15.29 6.71
N ASN A 73 -2.22 16.35 6.54
CA ASN A 73 -3.52 16.28 5.86
C ASN A 73 -3.72 17.37 4.79
N ASP A 74 -2.71 18.23 4.58
CA ASP A 74 -2.78 19.39 3.71
C ASP A 74 -2.39 19.10 2.25
N LEU A 75 -1.86 17.91 1.97
CA LEU A 75 -1.49 17.47 0.63
C LEU A 75 -2.25 16.22 0.22
N SER A 76 -2.64 16.16 -1.05
CA SER A 76 -3.22 14.96 -1.63
C SER A 76 -2.17 13.86 -1.81
N ALA A 77 -2.63 12.60 -1.94
CA ALA A 77 -1.76 11.47 -2.24
C ALA A 77 -0.98 11.68 -3.54
N THR A 78 -1.62 12.28 -4.54
CA THR A 78 -1.03 12.57 -5.86
C THR A 78 0.05 13.65 -5.79
N ASP A 79 -0.17 14.71 -4.99
CA ASP A 79 0.84 15.75 -4.80
C ASP A 79 2.11 15.20 -4.15
N ILE A 80 1.92 14.36 -3.12
CA ILE A 80 3.04 13.73 -2.42
C ILE A 80 3.79 12.77 -3.34
N ALA A 81 3.08 11.93 -4.11
CA ALA A 81 3.71 11.01 -5.06
C ALA A 81 4.55 11.75 -6.09
N THR A 82 4.03 12.85 -6.65
CA THR A 82 4.78 13.70 -7.59
C THR A 82 6.04 14.28 -6.95
N ARG A 83 5.97 14.70 -5.69
CA ARG A 83 7.15 15.23 -4.97
C ARG A 83 8.19 14.13 -4.69
N TYR A 84 7.74 12.93 -4.34
CA TYR A 84 8.63 11.79 -4.10
C TYR A 84 9.37 11.38 -5.39
N GLU A 85 8.65 11.30 -6.51
CA GLU A 85 9.25 10.99 -7.81
C GLU A 85 10.27 12.05 -8.23
N ARG A 86 9.92 13.33 -8.12
CA ARG A 86 10.84 14.45 -8.40
C ARG A 86 12.04 14.49 -7.45
N GLY A 87 11.85 14.03 -6.21
CA GLY A 87 12.91 13.91 -5.21
C GLY A 87 13.86 12.72 -5.43
N GLY A 88 13.62 11.91 -6.46
CA GLY A 88 14.48 10.77 -6.81
C GLY A 88 14.18 9.48 -6.03
N ALA A 89 12.98 9.33 -5.45
CA ALA A 89 12.56 8.05 -4.90
C ALA A 89 12.56 6.96 -5.99
N CYS A 90 13.03 5.76 -5.67
CA CYS A 90 13.01 4.63 -6.60
C CYS A 90 11.70 3.80 -6.49
N ALA A 91 10.93 4.01 -5.43
CA ALA A 91 9.63 3.39 -5.20
C ALA A 91 8.84 4.17 -4.16
N ILE A 92 7.52 3.93 -4.08
CA ILE A 92 6.65 4.51 -3.07
C ILE A 92 5.96 3.40 -2.29
N SER A 93 6.07 3.45 -0.94
CA SER A 93 5.31 2.64 0.00
C SER A 93 4.04 3.39 0.40
N VAL A 94 2.87 2.78 0.24
CA VAL A 94 1.58 3.42 0.48
C VAL A 94 0.84 2.69 1.58
N LEU A 95 0.63 3.34 2.74
CA LEU A 95 -0.20 2.81 3.81
C LEU A 95 -1.65 2.74 3.34
N THR A 96 -2.27 1.55 3.43
CA THR A 96 -3.68 1.33 3.09
C THR A 96 -4.55 0.95 4.29
N ASP A 97 -3.96 0.83 5.49
CA ASP A 97 -4.73 0.66 6.72
C ASP A 97 -5.47 1.95 7.09
N GLU A 98 -6.80 1.90 7.13
CA GLU A 98 -7.65 3.07 7.36
C GLU A 98 -7.66 3.49 8.83
N GLN A 99 -7.89 2.53 9.73
CA GLN A 99 -8.20 2.81 11.12
C GLN A 99 -7.02 3.37 11.90
N HIS A 100 -5.84 2.79 11.74
CA HIS A 100 -4.66 3.14 12.53
C HIS A 100 -3.74 4.11 11.81
N PHE A 101 -3.69 4.06 10.47
CA PHE A 101 -2.76 4.85 9.67
C PHE A 101 -3.44 5.88 8.76
N GLY A 102 -4.78 5.92 8.73
CA GLY A 102 -5.54 6.85 7.90
C GLY A 102 -5.33 6.66 6.40
N GLY A 103 -4.87 5.48 6.00
CA GLY A 103 -4.64 5.12 4.61
C GLY A 103 -5.93 4.74 3.88
N SER A 104 -5.82 4.51 2.57
CA SER A 104 -6.93 4.02 1.76
C SER A 104 -6.40 3.29 0.54
N ILE A 105 -7.12 2.27 0.09
CA ILE A 105 -6.87 1.63 -1.20
C ILE A 105 -7.07 2.62 -2.37
N LEU A 106 -7.91 3.63 -2.19
CA LEU A 106 -8.11 4.71 -3.17
C LEU A 106 -6.85 5.57 -3.32
N ASP A 107 -6.13 5.83 -2.22
CA ASP A 107 -4.83 6.54 -2.28
C ASP A 107 -3.81 5.74 -3.12
N LEU A 108 -3.78 4.41 -2.96
CA LEU A 108 -2.90 3.55 -3.77
C LEU A 108 -3.24 3.65 -5.26
N GLY A 109 -4.54 3.62 -5.61
CA GLY A 109 -5.01 3.79 -6.98
C GLY A 109 -4.67 5.17 -7.56
N ALA A 110 -4.89 6.24 -6.78
CA ALA A 110 -4.58 7.62 -7.18
C ALA A 110 -3.06 7.82 -7.41
N ILE A 111 -2.22 7.28 -6.52
CA ILE A 111 -0.75 7.31 -6.68
C ILE A 111 -0.34 6.51 -7.92
N ARG A 112 -0.94 5.32 -8.16
CA ARG A 112 -0.63 4.53 -9.36
C ARG A 112 -0.93 5.28 -10.65
N ALA A 113 -2.01 6.05 -10.69
CA ALA A 113 -2.36 6.86 -11.84
C ALA A 113 -1.42 8.08 -12.07
N THR A 114 -0.66 8.46 -11.04
CA THR A 114 0.19 9.67 -11.06
C THR A 114 1.64 9.37 -11.45
N THR A 115 2.18 8.19 -11.08
CA THR A 115 3.60 7.87 -11.25
C THR A 115 3.81 6.49 -11.87
N ALA A 116 4.93 6.30 -12.57
CA ALA A 116 5.39 5.00 -13.06
C ALA A 116 6.25 4.24 -12.04
N LEU A 117 6.62 4.85 -10.92
CA LEU A 117 7.44 4.20 -9.90
C LEU A 117 6.78 2.90 -9.38
N PRO A 118 7.56 1.89 -9.01
CA PRO A 118 7.05 0.74 -8.28
C PRO A 118 6.33 1.16 -7.01
N LEU A 119 5.17 0.54 -6.75
CA LEU A 119 4.39 0.78 -5.54
C LEU A 119 4.39 -0.45 -4.65
N LEU A 120 4.57 -0.24 -3.35
CA LEU A 120 4.37 -1.24 -2.31
C LEU A 120 3.09 -0.91 -1.55
N ARG A 121 2.07 -1.77 -1.63
CA ARG A 121 0.94 -1.69 -0.71
C ARG A 121 1.39 -2.09 0.69
N LYS A 122 1.38 -1.14 1.61
CA LYS A 122 1.76 -1.36 3.01
C LYS A 122 0.52 -1.50 3.87
N ASP A 123 0.24 -2.71 4.30
CA ASP A 123 -0.90 -3.07 5.13
C ASP A 123 -0.56 -4.29 5.98
N PHE A 124 -1.43 -4.65 6.92
CA PHE A 124 -1.37 -5.91 7.66
C PHE A 124 -2.18 -6.96 6.89
N ILE A 125 -1.49 -7.73 6.07
CA ILE A 125 -2.08 -8.79 5.25
C ILE A 125 -2.04 -10.09 6.06
N ILE A 126 -3.19 -10.65 6.36
CA ILE A 126 -3.36 -11.91 7.11
C ILE A 126 -4.09 -12.99 6.30
N ASP A 127 -4.57 -12.63 5.13
CA ASP A 127 -5.34 -13.50 4.25
C ASP A 127 -5.18 -13.08 2.78
N GLU A 128 -5.15 -14.06 1.87
CA GLU A 128 -4.98 -13.81 0.43
C GLU A 128 -6.12 -12.98 -0.18
N ILE A 129 -7.31 -13.00 0.40
CA ILE A 129 -8.47 -12.23 -0.09
C ILE A 129 -8.24 -10.71 0.00
N GLN A 130 -7.23 -10.26 0.75
CA GLN A 130 -6.89 -8.84 0.86
C GLN A 130 -6.03 -8.35 -0.31
N ILE A 131 -5.50 -9.25 -1.11
CA ILE A 131 -4.60 -8.97 -2.23
C ILE A 131 -5.38 -8.89 -3.54
#